data_44503dcb6111bd64451b5863018a032e
#
_entry.id   44503dcb6111bd64451b5863018a032e
#
_cell.length_a   1.000
_cell.length_b   1.000
_cell.length_c   1.000
_cell.angle_alpha   90.00
_cell.angle_beta   90.00
_cell.angle_gamma   90.00
#
_symmetry.space_group_name_H-M   'P 1'
#
loop_
_entity.id
_entity.type
_entity.pdbx_description
1 polymer ?
#
loop_
_entity_poly.entity_id
_entity_poly.type
_entity_poly.pdbx_seq_one_letter_code
_entity_poly.pdbx_strand_id
1 'polypeptide(L)'
;MNKKQKVYVGVSGGVDSSVALALLKEQGYDVTGVFLRVWQADFLPCDWKEERRSAMRVCATLGVPFITLDCQEEYKKEVVDYMIAEYSAGRVPNPDVFCNKFVKFGVFLKKALEMGADFIATGHYARKFSLAHSSASGLYPLSGGSDDTSASECAQENFFQLCESVDLNKDQSYFLYTLNQHQLSHTLFPVGHFTKPEVRKLAKKFGLSTAEKKDSQGLCFIGKVDMKDFLKHFIQSKEGDVLNTKGEVIGRHDGAIFYTIGQRHGFDVIKKSSESGASFVVSKDIEKNTITVEDRESERNTTYSTKEIILKNINFISGVEPGFPLKAQVRIRYRQEKQSCVVLKTGESYKIIFDAPQSGVAIGQSAVLYDGEICLGGGIIDVA
;
A
#
# COMPACT_ATOMS: atom_id res chain seq x y z
N MET A 1 24.29 -29.38 -14.85
CA MET A 1 24.25 -28.23 -13.93
C MET A 1 22.83 -27.67 -14.02
N ASN A 2 22.07 -27.65 -12.91
CA ASN A 2 20.77 -27.01 -12.91
C ASN A 2 20.96 -25.53 -13.23
N LYS A 3 20.21 -25.02 -14.19
CA LYS A 3 20.21 -23.59 -14.57
C LYS A 3 19.77 -22.79 -13.36
N LYS A 4 20.59 -21.81 -12.93
CA LYS A 4 20.21 -20.93 -11.85
C LYS A 4 18.96 -20.11 -12.24
N GLN A 5 18.01 -20.00 -11.33
CA GLN A 5 16.84 -19.15 -11.57
C GLN A 5 17.24 -17.68 -11.57
N LYS A 6 16.74 -16.95 -12.56
CA LYS A 6 17.03 -15.51 -12.73
C LYS A 6 16.04 -14.67 -11.94
N VAL A 7 16.58 -13.76 -11.11
CA VAL A 7 15.76 -12.85 -10.30
C VAL A 7 16.14 -11.41 -10.58
N TYR A 8 15.16 -10.62 -11.00
CA TYR A 8 15.31 -9.19 -11.16
C TYR A 8 14.83 -8.50 -9.89
N VAL A 9 15.75 -7.81 -9.20
CA VAL A 9 15.49 -7.21 -7.88
C VAL A 9 15.31 -5.71 -8.03
N GLY A 10 14.13 -5.21 -7.68
CA GLY A 10 13.87 -3.77 -7.64
C GLY A 10 14.69 -3.11 -6.55
N VAL A 11 15.71 -2.29 -6.92
CA VAL A 11 16.61 -1.59 -6.01
C VAL A 11 16.38 -0.10 -6.05
N SER A 12 15.87 0.46 -4.95
CA SER A 12 15.59 1.90 -4.80
C SER A 12 16.78 2.71 -4.26
N GLY A 13 17.92 2.06 -3.99
CA GLY A 13 19.02 2.67 -3.26
C GLY A 13 18.77 2.80 -1.75
N GLY A 14 17.72 2.20 -1.21
CA GLY A 14 17.44 2.06 0.22
C GLY A 14 17.98 0.74 0.79
N VAL A 15 18.06 0.63 2.12
CA VAL A 15 18.65 -0.53 2.81
C VAL A 15 17.89 -1.82 2.55
N ASP A 16 16.56 -1.81 2.54
CA ASP A 16 15.73 -3.01 2.45
C ASP A 16 15.89 -3.71 1.09
N SER A 17 15.80 -2.97 0.00
CA SER A 17 15.99 -3.50 -1.35
C SER A 17 17.44 -3.95 -1.60
N SER A 18 18.41 -3.28 -0.97
CA SER A 18 19.83 -3.65 -1.04
C SER A 18 20.09 -4.99 -0.35
N VAL A 19 19.48 -5.21 0.82
CA VAL A 19 19.57 -6.48 1.56
C VAL A 19 18.82 -7.59 0.83
N ALA A 20 17.66 -7.30 0.25
CA ALA A 20 16.92 -8.26 -0.57
C ALA A 20 17.79 -8.80 -1.72
N LEU A 21 18.51 -7.91 -2.42
CA LEU A 21 19.44 -8.28 -3.48
C LEU A 21 20.59 -9.16 -2.98
N ALA A 22 21.20 -8.79 -1.84
CA ALA A 22 22.32 -9.51 -1.24
C ALA A 22 21.92 -10.93 -0.78
N LEU A 23 20.76 -11.06 -0.14
CA LEU A 23 20.22 -12.34 0.33
C LEU A 23 19.99 -13.31 -0.84
N LEU A 24 19.37 -12.85 -1.92
CA LEU A 24 19.12 -13.70 -3.10
C LEU A 24 20.41 -14.14 -3.78
N LYS A 25 21.43 -13.26 -3.82
CA LYS A 25 22.75 -13.63 -4.30
C LYS A 25 23.39 -14.70 -3.41
N GLU A 26 23.34 -14.53 -2.07
CA GLU A 26 23.87 -15.50 -1.08
C GLU A 26 23.15 -16.86 -1.23
N GLN A 27 21.85 -16.86 -1.54
CA GLN A 27 21.04 -18.06 -1.82
C GLN A 27 21.35 -18.74 -3.15
N GLY A 28 22.18 -18.14 -4.01
CA GLY A 28 22.66 -18.74 -5.25
C GLY A 28 21.82 -18.41 -6.49
N TYR A 29 20.86 -17.51 -6.42
CA TYR A 29 20.14 -17.03 -7.60
C TYR A 29 21.06 -16.26 -8.56
N ASP A 30 20.68 -16.23 -9.85
CA ASP A 30 21.26 -15.33 -10.86
C ASP A 30 20.52 -13.98 -10.76
N VAL A 31 21.12 -13.04 -10.04
CA VAL A 31 20.43 -11.78 -9.68
C VAL A 31 20.89 -10.60 -10.52
N THR A 32 19.95 -9.74 -10.89
CA THR A 32 20.19 -8.44 -11.55
C THR A 32 19.46 -7.35 -10.74
N GLY A 33 20.18 -6.30 -10.36
CA GLY A 33 19.58 -5.11 -9.71
C GLY A 33 18.90 -4.22 -10.76
N VAL A 34 17.66 -3.82 -10.48
CA VAL A 34 16.84 -3.01 -11.38
C VAL A 34 16.41 -1.74 -10.68
N PHE A 35 16.79 -0.60 -11.22
CA PHE A 35 16.28 0.70 -10.77
C PHE A 35 15.09 1.10 -11.64
N LEU A 36 13.95 1.35 -10.99
CA LEU A 36 12.75 1.83 -11.67
C LEU A 36 12.80 3.35 -11.72
N ARG A 37 12.98 3.92 -12.91
CA ARG A 37 12.87 5.35 -13.14
C ARG A 37 11.40 5.68 -13.30
N VAL A 38 10.85 6.44 -12.35
CA VAL A 38 9.46 6.91 -12.38
C VAL A 38 9.38 8.38 -12.68
N TRP A 39 8.19 8.84 -13.03
CA TRP A 39 7.92 10.25 -13.27
C TRP A 39 8.15 11.09 -12.01
N GLN A 40 8.69 12.26 -12.21
CA GLN A 40 8.91 13.26 -11.18
C GLN A 40 8.51 14.63 -11.73
N ALA A 41 7.82 15.42 -10.93
CA ALA A 41 7.43 16.77 -11.35
C ALA A 41 8.65 17.69 -11.47
N ASP A 42 8.66 18.59 -12.45
CA ASP A 42 9.79 19.49 -12.72
C ASP A 42 10.08 20.47 -11.57
N PHE A 43 9.05 20.77 -10.77
CA PHE A 43 9.18 21.65 -9.60
C PHE A 43 9.70 20.93 -8.34
N LEU A 44 9.92 19.61 -8.39
CA LEU A 44 10.48 18.85 -7.28
C LEU A 44 12.00 18.71 -7.38
N PRO A 45 12.71 18.59 -6.24
CA PRO A 45 14.14 18.27 -6.25
C PRO A 45 14.41 16.97 -6.99
N CYS A 46 15.46 16.97 -7.82
CA CYS A 46 15.82 15.83 -8.66
C CYS A 46 16.66 14.79 -7.89
N ASP A 47 16.03 14.05 -6.98
CA ASP A 47 16.74 13.10 -6.09
C ASP A 47 16.98 11.72 -6.72
N TRP A 48 16.24 11.37 -7.80
CA TRP A 48 16.32 10.05 -8.41
C TRP A 48 17.73 9.69 -8.93
N LYS A 49 18.54 10.70 -9.32
CA LYS A 49 19.90 10.48 -9.80
C LYS A 49 20.80 9.94 -8.70
N GLU A 50 20.69 10.49 -7.48
CA GLU A 50 21.47 10.03 -6.35
C GLU A 50 20.96 8.68 -5.82
N GLU A 51 19.65 8.44 -5.82
CA GLU A 51 19.08 7.14 -5.49
C GLU A 51 19.53 6.06 -6.48
N ARG A 52 19.54 6.37 -7.77
CA ARG A 52 20.07 5.49 -8.81
C ARG A 52 21.55 5.20 -8.61
N ARG A 53 22.37 6.22 -8.29
CA ARG A 53 23.80 6.03 -7.98
C ARG A 53 24.00 5.15 -6.75
N SER A 54 23.19 5.33 -5.71
CA SER A 54 23.20 4.49 -4.52
C SER A 54 22.89 3.02 -4.86
N ALA A 55 21.87 2.78 -5.68
CA ALA A 55 21.54 1.44 -6.18
C ALA A 55 22.68 0.82 -7.02
N MET A 56 23.31 1.61 -7.90
CA MET A 56 24.48 1.17 -8.69
C MET A 56 25.65 0.78 -7.79
N ARG A 57 25.95 1.57 -6.74
CA ARG A 57 27.04 1.25 -5.79
C ARG A 57 26.77 -0.08 -5.07
N VAL A 58 25.52 -0.32 -4.66
CA VAL A 58 25.13 -1.60 -4.05
C VAL A 58 25.36 -2.77 -5.02
N CYS A 59 24.93 -2.64 -6.27
CA CYS A 59 25.13 -3.68 -7.27
C CYS A 59 26.63 -3.92 -7.55
N ALA A 60 27.43 -2.84 -7.64
CA ALA A 60 28.89 -2.94 -7.82
C ALA A 60 29.55 -3.64 -6.62
N THR A 61 29.20 -3.26 -5.38
CA THR A 61 29.71 -3.92 -4.15
C THR A 61 29.40 -5.41 -4.15
N LEU A 62 28.20 -5.78 -4.59
CA LEU A 62 27.78 -7.18 -4.67
C LEU A 62 28.28 -7.89 -5.94
N GLY A 63 28.90 -7.21 -6.90
CA GLY A 63 29.34 -7.79 -8.17
C GLY A 63 28.17 -8.39 -8.97
N VAL A 64 27.04 -7.68 -9.06
CA VAL A 64 25.85 -8.09 -9.82
C VAL A 64 25.54 -7.07 -10.92
N PRO A 65 24.93 -7.49 -12.05
CA PRO A 65 24.48 -6.59 -13.10
C PRO A 65 23.49 -5.56 -12.58
N PHE A 66 23.47 -4.37 -13.21
CA PHE A 66 22.55 -3.28 -12.89
C PHE A 66 21.90 -2.74 -14.16
N ILE A 67 20.59 -2.59 -14.16
CA ILE A 67 19.84 -1.96 -15.25
C ILE A 67 18.91 -0.88 -14.73
N THR A 68 18.47 0.00 -15.61
CA THR A 68 17.44 1.00 -15.32
C THR A 68 16.26 0.76 -16.26
N LEU A 69 15.07 0.59 -15.70
CA LEU A 69 13.83 0.50 -16.46
C LEU A 69 13.10 1.85 -16.39
N ASP A 70 12.70 2.35 -17.53
CA ASP A 70 11.83 3.53 -17.60
C ASP A 70 10.37 3.13 -17.40
N CYS A 71 9.75 3.72 -16.39
CA CYS A 71 8.36 3.51 -15.98
C CYS A 71 7.66 4.87 -15.75
N GLN A 72 8.16 5.96 -16.36
CA GLN A 72 7.68 7.32 -16.08
C GLN A 72 6.24 7.51 -16.56
N GLU A 73 5.91 7.06 -17.75
CA GLU A 73 4.58 7.23 -18.33
C GLU A 73 3.53 6.47 -17.54
N GLU A 74 3.80 5.21 -17.23
CA GLU A 74 2.89 4.36 -16.47
C GLU A 74 2.70 4.90 -15.04
N TYR A 75 3.79 5.35 -14.39
CA TYR A 75 3.70 5.93 -13.05
C TYR A 75 2.87 7.22 -13.05
N LYS A 76 3.10 8.10 -14.03
CA LYS A 76 2.34 9.34 -14.15
C LYS A 76 0.86 9.05 -14.31
N LYS A 77 0.49 8.23 -15.29
CA LYS A 77 -0.90 7.92 -15.62
C LYS A 77 -1.61 7.17 -14.47
N GLU A 78 -1.04 6.07 -14.00
CA GLU A 78 -1.74 5.14 -13.11
C GLU A 78 -1.63 5.52 -11.62
N VAL A 79 -0.66 6.36 -11.24
CA VAL A 79 -0.45 6.76 -9.84
C VAL A 79 -0.73 8.24 -9.65
N VAL A 80 -0.06 9.11 -10.42
CA VAL A 80 -0.13 10.56 -10.20
C VAL A 80 -1.45 11.13 -10.68
N ASP A 81 -1.84 10.85 -11.93
CA ASP A 81 -3.08 11.38 -12.52
C ASP A 81 -4.31 10.81 -11.78
N TYR A 82 -4.27 9.52 -11.40
CA TYR A 82 -5.28 8.93 -10.53
C TYR A 82 -5.37 9.65 -9.18
N MET A 83 -4.23 9.88 -8.51
CA MET A 83 -4.17 10.58 -7.22
C MET A 83 -4.78 11.98 -7.32
N ILE A 84 -4.42 12.74 -8.36
CA ILE A 84 -4.96 14.09 -8.59
C ILE A 84 -6.47 14.04 -8.80
N ALA A 85 -6.96 13.10 -9.63
CA ALA A 85 -8.39 12.94 -9.88
C ALA A 85 -9.19 12.60 -8.61
N GLU A 86 -8.68 11.69 -7.77
CA GLU A 86 -9.32 11.33 -6.52
C GLU A 86 -9.39 12.49 -5.52
N TYR A 87 -8.28 13.22 -5.35
CA TYR A 87 -8.28 14.42 -4.52
C TYR A 87 -9.22 15.50 -5.08
N SER A 88 -9.23 15.72 -6.39
CA SER A 88 -10.17 16.67 -7.02
C SER A 88 -11.64 16.31 -6.78
N ALA A 89 -11.93 15.03 -6.64
CA ALA A 89 -13.26 14.51 -6.27
C ALA A 89 -13.49 14.46 -4.75
N GLY A 90 -12.60 15.04 -3.94
CA GLY A 90 -12.72 15.06 -2.48
C GLY A 90 -12.43 13.73 -1.79
N ARG A 91 -11.94 12.72 -2.50
CA ARG A 91 -11.55 11.41 -1.95
C ARG A 91 -10.07 11.39 -1.56
N VAL A 92 -9.69 10.45 -0.72
CA VAL A 92 -8.31 10.32 -0.24
C VAL A 92 -7.72 9.01 -0.75
N PRO A 93 -7.01 9.01 -1.89
CA PRO A 93 -6.46 7.79 -2.49
C PRO A 93 -5.28 7.22 -1.70
N ASN A 94 -4.88 5.99 -2.06
CA ASN A 94 -3.66 5.37 -1.57
C ASN A 94 -2.68 5.15 -2.74
N PRO A 95 -1.83 6.13 -3.07
CA PRO A 95 -0.93 6.05 -4.22
C PRO A 95 0.12 4.93 -4.09
N ASP A 96 0.50 4.51 -2.87
CA ASP A 96 1.45 3.41 -2.68
C ASP A 96 0.86 2.07 -3.13
N VAL A 97 -0.43 1.83 -2.90
CA VAL A 97 -1.14 0.66 -3.43
C VAL A 97 -1.12 0.66 -4.95
N PHE A 98 -1.38 1.80 -5.57
CA PHE A 98 -1.41 1.94 -7.04
C PHE A 98 -0.01 1.80 -7.64
N CYS A 99 1.01 2.36 -7.00
CA CYS A 99 2.41 2.15 -7.38
C CYS A 99 2.78 0.65 -7.35
N ASN A 100 2.38 -0.07 -6.32
CA ASN A 100 2.60 -1.51 -6.25
C ASN A 100 1.85 -2.24 -7.37
N LYS A 101 0.54 -1.98 -7.51
CA LYS A 101 -0.32 -2.64 -8.49
C LYS A 101 0.16 -2.48 -9.93
N PHE A 102 0.41 -1.24 -10.35
CA PHE A 102 0.64 -0.92 -11.76
C PHE A 102 2.12 -0.84 -12.14
N VAL A 103 2.97 -0.38 -11.25
CA VAL A 103 4.39 -0.17 -11.57
C VAL A 103 5.25 -1.34 -11.11
N LYS A 104 5.29 -1.66 -9.80
CA LYS A 104 6.21 -2.70 -9.29
C LYS A 104 5.79 -4.11 -9.69
N PHE A 105 4.53 -4.45 -9.48
CA PHE A 105 4.00 -5.79 -9.80
C PHE A 105 3.19 -5.81 -11.12
N GLY A 106 3.10 -4.69 -11.82
CA GLY A 106 2.58 -4.55 -13.16
C GLY A 106 3.71 -4.47 -14.18
N VAL A 107 4.10 -3.25 -14.54
CA VAL A 107 5.09 -3.00 -15.63
C VAL A 107 6.44 -3.60 -15.35
N PHE A 108 6.98 -3.49 -14.13
CA PHE A 108 8.28 -4.08 -13.80
C PHE A 108 8.24 -5.61 -13.93
N LEU A 109 7.22 -6.27 -13.36
CA LEU A 109 7.08 -7.71 -13.50
C LEU A 109 7.00 -8.11 -14.96
N LYS A 110 6.13 -7.47 -15.76
CA LYS A 110 5.96 -7.76 -17.18
C LYS A 110 7.29 -7.64 -17.93
N LYS A 111 7.97 -6.49 -17.82
CA LYS A 111 9.26 -6.23 -18.48
C LYS A 111 10.35 -7.21 -18.01
N ALA A 112 10.37 -7.59 -16.74
CA ALA A 112 11.33 -8.56 -16.21
C ALA A 112 11.14 -9.95 -16.82
N LEU A 113 9.90 -10.43 -16.90
CA LEU A 113 9.58 -11.72 -17.53
C LEU A 113 9.92 -11.72 -19.03
N GLU A 114 9.61 -10.63 -19.75
CA GLU A 114 9.98 -10.45 -21.17
C GLU A 114 11.51 -10.48 -21.37
N MET A 115 12.30 -10.01 -20.41
CA MET A 115 13.77 -10.09 -20.42
C MET A 115 14.31 -11.45 -19.93
N GLY A 116 13.43 -12.41 -19.67
CA GLY A 116 13.79 -13.79 -19.29
C GLY A 116 14.11 -13.99 -17.82
N ALA A 117 13.59 -13.13 -16.92
CA ALA A 117 13.60 -13.39 -15.49
C ALA A 117 12.58 -14.49 -15.15
N ASP A 118 12.89 -15.34 -14.17
CA ASP A 118 11.95 -16.29 -13.59
C ASP A 118 11.13 -15.62 -12.48
N PHE A 119 11.75 -14.69 -11.76
CA PHE A 119 11.12 -13.96 -10.67
C PHE A 119 11.54 -12.49 -10.66
N ILE A 120 10.68 -11.66 -10.05
CA ILE A 120 11.10 -10.38 -9.50
C ILE A 120 11.22 -10.48 -7.97
N ALA A 121 11.97 -9.56 -7.38
CA ALA A 121 12.02 -9.39 -5.93
C ALA A 121 12.02 -7.92 -5.55
N THR A 122 11.55 -7.65 -4.34
CA THR A 122 11.50 -6.30 -3.78
C THR A 122 11.88 -6.32 -2.31
N GLY A 123 12.21 -5.14 -1.78
CA GLY A 123 12.48 -4.95 -0.35
C GLY A 123 11.23 -4.79 0.51
N HIS A 124 10.07 -5.31 0.10
CA HIS A 124 8.86 -5.23 0.91
C HIS A 124 8.90 -6.20 2.09
N TYR A 125 8.44 -5.70 3.23
CA TYR A 125 8.17 -6.50 4.42
C TYR A 125 6.82 -7.18 4.28
N ALA A 126 6.82 -8.34 3.67
CA ALA A 126 5.70 -9.27 3.54
C ALA A 126 6.26 -10.68 3.38
N ARG A 127 5.46 -11.72 3.63
CA ARG A 127 5.85 -13.11 3.42
C ARG A 127 4.94 -13.77 2.40
N LYS A 128 5.49 -14.72 1.67
CA LYS A 128 4.76 -15.55 0.71
C LYS A 128 4.95 -17.01 1.09
N PHE A 129 3.84 -17.74 1.19
CA PHE A 129 3.85 -19.17 1.40
C PHE A 129 3.20 -19.89 0.22
N SER A 130 3.78 -21.01 -0.19
CA SER A 130 3.18 -21.92 -1.16
C SER A 130 2.41 -22.99 -0.40
N LEU A 131 1.16 -23.21 -0.75
CA LEU A 131 0.35 -24.31 -0.25
C LEU A 131 0.22 -25.39 -1.30
N ALA A 132 0.42 -26.66 -0.91
CA ALA A 132 0.05 -27.77 -1.76
C ALA A 132 -1.49 -27.80 -1.93
N HIS A 133 -1.96 -28.17 -3.11
CA HIS A 133 -3.39 -28.12 -3.49
C HIS A 133 -4.33 -28.84 -2.48
N SER A 134 -3.84 -29.90 -1.80
CA SER A 134 -4.59 -30.66 -0.78
C SER A 134 -4.89 -29.88 0.51
N SER A 135 -4.10 -28.84 0.83
CA SER A 135 -4.28 -28.00 2.03
C SER A 135 -5.06 -26.71 1.77
N ALA A 136 -5.23 -26.32 0.51
CA ALA A 136 -6.00 -25.11 0.14
C ALA A 136 -7.53 -25.33 0.26
N SER A 137 -8.00 -26.56 0.12
CA SER A 137 -9.43 -26.90 0.16
C SER A 137 -10.10 -26.68 1.53
N GLY A 138 -9.33 -26.62 2.61
CA GLY A 138 -9.85 -26.36 3.96
C GLY A 138 -10.07 -24.89 4.30
N LEU A 139 -9.36 -23.97 3.63
CA LEU A 139 -9.42 -22.52 3.87
C LEU A 139 -10.46 -21.79 2.99
N TYR A 140 -10.80 -22.40 1.84
CA TYR A 140 -11.81 -21.88 0.93
C TYR A 140 -12.74 -23.02 0.50
N PRO A 141 -13.85 -23.28 1.21
CA PRO A 141 -14.84 -24.25 0.74
C PRO A 141 -15.42 -23.74 -0.58
N LEU A 142 -15.07 -24.44 -1.68
CA LEU A 142 -15.68 -24.20 -2.99
C LEU A 142 -17.17 -24.55 -2.86
N SER A 143 -18.04 -23.55 -2.84
CA SER A 143 -19.47 -23.74 -2.89
C SER A 143 -19.87 -24.26 -4.28
N GLY A 144 -20.26 -25.52 -4.34
CA GLY A 144 -21.18 -26.08 -5.33
C GLY A 144 -20.70 -26.12 -6.78
N GLY A 145 -20.27 -27.26 -7.23
CA GLY A 145 -20.11 -27.57 -8.65
C GLY A 145 -20.18 -29.09 -8.84
N SER A 146 -21.16 -29.52 -9.61
CA SER A 146 -21.46 -30.90 -10.05
C SER A 146 -20.22 -31.72 -10.43
N ASP A 147 -20.27 -32.99 -10.03
CA ASP A 147 -19.40 -34.07 -10.52
C ASP A 147 -19.38 -34.11 -12.05
N ASP A 148 -18.32 -33.58 -12.64
CA ASP A 148 -18.00 -33.86 -14.03
C ASP A 148 -16.53 -34.29 -14.11
N THR A 149 -16.35 -35.61 -14.20
CA THR A 149 -15.08 -36.31 -14.31
C THR A 149 -14.54 -36.17 -15.72
N SER A 150 -13.87 -35.04 -16.00
CA SER A 150 -12.91 -34.92 -17.08
C SER A 150 -11.70 -34.11 -16.63
N ALA A 151 -10.95 -34.67 -15.68
CA ALA A 151 -9.65 -34.14 -15.26
C ALA A 151 -8.63 -34.47 -16.33
N SER A 152 -8.54 -33.65 -17.39
CA SER A 152 -7.33 -33.54 -18.21
C SER A 152 -6.25 -32.85 -17.36
N GLU A 153 -5.04 -33.40 -17.39
CA GLU A 153 -3.77 -33.00 -16.81
C GLU A 153 -3.58 -31.48 -16.67
N CYS A 154 -4.22 -30.85 -15.66
CA CYS A 154 -3.85 -29.54 -15.19
C CYS A 154 -2.64 -29.71 -14.27
N ALA A 155 -1.50 -29.22 -14.72
CA ALA A 155 -0.31 -29.06 -13.89
C ALA A 155 -0.70 -28.52 -12.51
N GLN A 156 -0.18 -29.12 -11.44
CA GLN A 156 -0.42 -28.69 -10.04
C GLN A 156 0.02 -27.24 -9.87
N GLU A 157 -0.88 -26.30 -10.08
CA GLU A 157 -0.61 -24.89 -9.81
C GLU A 157 -0.50 -24.70 -8.30
N ASN A 158 0.70 -24.32 -7.83
CA ASN A 158 0.92 -23.97 -6.44
C ASN A 158 0.06 -22.74 -6.10
N PHE A 159 -0.75 -22.85 -5.07
CA PHE A 159 -1.50 -21.72 -4.51
C PHE A 159 -0.60 -20.92 -3.56
N PHE A 160 -0.60 -19.60 -3.67
CA PHE A 160 0.24 -18.73 -2.86
C PHE A 160 -0.60 -17.86 -1.92
N GLN A 161 -0.17 -17.82 -0.66
CA GLN A 161 -0.69 -16.89 0.34
C GLN A 161 0.27 -15.72 0.52
N LEU A 162 -0.28 -14.52 0.62
CA LEU A 162 0.42 -13.33 1.10
C LEU A 162 0.16 -13.18 2.59
N CYS A 163 1.23 -13.05 3.38
CA CYS A 163 1.15 -12.91 4.83
C CYS A 163 1.87 -11.66 5.32
N GLU A 164 1.48 -11.21 6.50
CA GLU A 164 2.19 -10.16 7.21
C GLU A 164 3.65 -10.54 7.42
N SER A 165 4.52 -9.54 7.50
CA SER A 165 5.93 -9.75 7.85
C SER A 165 6.12 -10.10 9.33
N VAL A 166 7.30 -10.59 9.68
CA VAL A 166 7.68 -10.82 11.08
C VAL A 166 7.73 -9.51 11.86
N ASP A 167 8.16 -8.42 11.24
CA ASP A 167 8.15 -7.08 11.82
C ASP A 167 6.80 -6.39 11.55
N LEU A 168 5.86 -6.53 12.47
CA LEU A 168 4.52 -5.94 12.35
C LEU A 168 4.55 -4.41 12.25
N ASN A 169 5.59 -3.73 12.80
CA ASN A 169 5.74 -2.28 12.66
C ASN A 169 6.16 -1.86 11.25
N LYS A 170 6.76 -2.79 10.49
CA LYS A 170 7.21 -2.58 9.10
C LYS A 170 6.37 -3.32 8.09
N ASP A 171 5.40 -4.14 8.53
CA ASP A 171 4.54 -4.91 7.65
C ASP A 171 3.95 -4.05 6.54
N GLN A 172 4.09 -4.54 5.31
CA GLN A 172 3.63 -3.85 4.10
C GLN A 172 2.58 -4.65 3.33
N SER A 173 2.06 -5.73 3.90
CA SER A 173 0.98 -6.52 3.29
C SER A 173 -0.24 -5.66 2.96
N TYR A 174 -0.51 -4.62 3.78
CA TYR A 174 -1.54 -3.61 3.54
C TYR A 174 -1.45 -2.94 2.15
N PHE A 175 -0.26 -2.71 1.64
CA PHE A 175 -0.06 -2.08 0.33
C PHE A 175 -0.03 -3.08 -0.84
N LEU A 176 -0.11 -4.39 -0.54
CA LEU A 176 0.05 -5.48 -1.49
C LEU A 176 -1.26 -6.26 -1.74
N TYR A 177 -2.37 -5.84 -1.14
CA TYR A 177 -3.65 -6.54 -1.22
C TYR A 177 -4.20 -6.68 -2.64
N THR A 178 -3.71 -5.89 -3.57
CA THR A 178 -4.12 -5.93 -4.99
C THR A 178 -3.38 -6.97 -5.82
N LEU A 179 -2.45 -7.72 -5.24
CA LEU A 179 -1.73 -8.79 -5.94
C LEU A 179 -2.66 -9.96 -6.24
N ASN A 180 -2.40 -10.63 -7.34
CA ASN A 180 -3.07 -11.87 -7.74
C ASN A 180 -2.10 -13.06 -7.73
N GLN A 181 -2.60 -14.27 -8.01
CA GLN A 181 -1.82 -15.50 -7.98
C GLN A 181 -0.67 -15.48 -8.98
N HIS A 182 -0.89 -14.98 -10.21
CA HIS A 182 0.16 -14.85 -11.21
C HIS A 182 1.30 -13.93 -10.74
N GLN A 183 0.97 -12.78 -10.14
CA GLN A 183 1.98 -11.87 -9.60
C GLN A 183 2.72 -12.48 -8.42
N LEU A 184 2.00 -13.16 -7.50
CA LEU A 184 2.63 -13.81 -6.35
C LEU A 184 3.53 -14.99 -6.78
N SER A 185 3.13 -15.80 -7.76
CA SER A 185 3.96 -16.92 -8.24
C SER A 185 5.33 -16.44 -8.70
N HIS A 186 5.43 -15.27 -9.33
CA HIS A 186 6.67 -14.69 -9.86
C HIS A 186 7.33 -13.66 -8.95
N THR A 187 6.92 -13.54 -7.68
CA THR A 187 7.47 -12.53 -6.77
C THR A 187 8.13 -13.16 -5.54
N LEU A 188 9.27 -12.59 -5.12
CA LEU A 188 9.97 -12.93 -3.89
C LEU A 188 10.02 -11.72 -2.94
N PHE A 189 9.87 -11.98 -1.64
CA PHE A 189 9.96 -11.01 -0.55
C PHE A 189 11.05 -11.39 0.44
N PRO A 190 12.34 -11.23 0.11
CA PRO A 190 13.44 -11.79 0.88
C PRO A 190 13.57 -11.24 2.30
N VAL A 191 13.13 -9.99 2.54
CA VAL A 191 13.27 -9.33 3.84
C VAL A 191 12.08 -9.53 4.78
N GLY A 192 10.99 -10.13 4.31
CA GLY A 192 9.76 -10.32 5.10
C GLY A 192 9.91 -11.21 6.33
N HIS A 193 10.96 -12.03 6.38
CA HIS A 193 11.31 -12.91 7.49
C HIS A 193 12.24 -12.28 8.54
N PHE A 194 12.57 -10.99 8.38
CA PHE A 194 13.50 -10.28 9.25
C PHE A 194 12.85 -9.02 9.84
N THR A 195 13.25 -8.69 11.04
CA THR A 195 12.95 -7.39 11.64
C THR A 195 13.85 -6.30 11.04
N LYS A 196 13.45 -5.05 11.12
CA LYS A 196 14.25 -3.92 10.60
C LYS A 196 15.66 -3.84 11.20
N PRO A 197 15.86 -4.05 12.53
CA PRO A 197 17.21 -4.13 13.09
C PRO A 197 18.06 -5.25 12.50
N GLU A 198 17.48 -6.42 12.22
CA GLU A 198 18.19 -7.53 11.57
C GLU A 198 18.58 -7.20 10.14
N VAL A 199 17.67 -6.59 9.37
CA VAL A 199 17.98 -6.10 8.01
C VAL A 199 19.15 -5.12 8.03
N ARG A 200 19.24 -4.21 9.01
CA ARG A 200 20.40 -3.31 9.16
C ARG A 200 21.67 -4.05 9.53
N LYS A 201 21.61 -5.09 10.37
CA LYS A 201 22.76 -5.95 10.67
C LYS A 201 23.24 -6.69 9.43
N LEU A 202 22.32 -7.23 8.63
CA LEU A 202 22.64 -7.88 7.36
C LEU A 202 23.28 -6.90 6.37
N ALA A 203 22.79 -5.67 6.27
CA ALA A 203 23.39 -4.64 5.42
C ALA A 203 24.85 -4.36 5.80
N LYS A 204 25.16 -4.30 7.11
CA LYS A 204 26.54 -4.15 7.62
C LYS A 204 27.37 -5.41 7.29
N LYS A 205 26.84 -6.61 7.52
CA LYS A 205 27.52 -7.89 7.20
C LYS A 205 27.91 -7.95 5.72
N PHE A 206 27.03 -7.50 4.82
CA PHE A 206 27.28 -7.49 3.38
C PHE A 206 28.11 -6.27 2.91
N GLY A 207 28.56 -5.39 3.80
CA GLY A 207 29.34 -4.20 3.46
C GLY A 207 28.60 -3.17 2.61
N LEU A 208 27.26 -3.10 2.72
CA LEU A 208 26.44 -2.23 1.90
C LEU A 208 26.51 -0.78 2.37
N SER A 209 26.77 0.15 1.46
CA SER A 209 26.82 1.59 1.73
C SER A 209 25.49 2.17 2.24
N THR A 210 24.39 1.40 2.10
CA THR A 210 23.04 1.78 2.51
C THR A 210 22.72 1.41 3.97
N ALA A 211 23.63 0.75 4.71
CA ALA A 211 23.39 0.25 6.07
C ALA A 211 22.91 1.34 7.05
N GLU A 212 23.47 2.54 6.97
CA GLU A 212 23.14 3.69 7.83
C GLU A 212 22.15 4.67 7.18
N LYS A 213 21.72 4.39 5.93
CA LYS A 213 20.78 5.28 5.23
C LYS A 213 19.44 5.29 5.96
N LYS A 214 18.90 6.48 6.22
CA LYS A 214 17.55 6.64 6.79
C LYS A 214 16.49 6.03 5.86
N ASP A 215 15.43 5.51 6.45
CA ASP A 215 14.30 5.00 5.66
C ASP A 215 13.70 6.12 4.82
N SER A 216 13.35 5.81 3.57
CA SER A 216 12.58 6.73 2.74
C SER A 216 11.25 7.01 3.41
N GLN A 217 10.93 8.29 3.56
CA GLN A 217 9.65 8.77 4.09
C GLN A 217 8.96 9.58 3.00
N GLY A 218 7.65 9.46 2.89
CA GLY A 218 6.84 10.15 1.89
C GLY A 218 6.29 9.17 0.85
N LEU A 219 5.74 9.71 -0.24
CA LEU A 219 5.22 8.92 -1.34
C LEU A 219 6.34 8.11 -2.02
N CYS A 220 6.02 6.87 -2.40
CA CYS A 220 6.91 6.02 -3.17
C CYS A 220 7.49 6.77 -4.37
N PHE A 221 8.81 6.89 -4.42
CA PHE A 221 9.60 7.55 -5.47
C PHE A 221 9.48 9.09 -5.59
N ILE A 222 8.48 9.73 -5.00
CA ILE A 222 8.35 11.20 -5.00
C ILE A 222 9.14 11.81 -3.82
N GLY A 223 9.38 11.02 -2.77
CA GLY A 223 10.15 11.46 -1.61
C GLY A 223 9.34 12.27 -0.59
N LYS A 224 10.03 13.11 0.19
CA LYS A 224 9.42 13.99 1.19
C LYS A 224 8.85 15.22 0.53
N VAL A 225 7.61 15.15 0.12
CA VAL A 225 6.85 16.27 -0.40
C VAL A 225 5.66 16.50 0.50
N ASP A 226 5.40 17.75 0.84
CA ASP A 226 4.10 18.10 1.41
C ASP A 226 3.03 17.84 0.36
N MET A 227 2.09 16.93 0.68
CA MET A 227 1.05 16.50 -0.26
C MET A 227 0.17 17.67 -0.70
N LYS A 228 -0.12 18.59 0.22
CA LYS A 228 -0.93 19.76 -0.06
C LYS A 228 -0.22 20.71 -1.03
N ASP A 229 1.06 20.97 -0.80
CA ASP A 229 1.86 21.82 -1.70
C ASP A 229 2.00 21.17 -3.07
N PHE A 230 2.20 19.86 -3.13
CA PHE A 230 2.21 19.11 -4.40
C PHE A 230 0.89 19.27 -5.16
N LEU A 231 -0.25 19.03 -4.48
CA LEU A 231 -1.57 19.10 -5.09
C LEU A 231 -1.95 20.51 -5.56
N LYS A 232 -1.48 21.58 -4.90
CA LYS A 232 -1.71 22.97 -5.31
C LYS A 232 -1.16 23.30 -6.70
N HIS A 233 -0.18 22.55 -7.20
CA HIS A 233 0.29 22.73 -8.58
C HIS A 233 -0.69 22.20 -9.63
N PHE A 234 -1.61 21.32 -9.26
CA PHE A 234 -2.54 20.66 -10.16
C PHE A 234 -4.01 21.03 -9.92
N ILE A 235 -4.35 21.38 -8.68
CA ILE A 235 -5.72 21.63 -8.25
C ILE A 235 -5.83 23.07 -7.78
N GLN A 236 -6.68 23.85 -8.44
CA GLN A 236 -7.02 25.18 -7.97
C GLN A 236 -7.89 25.06 -6.72
N SER A 237 -7.52 25.78 -5.67
CA SER A 237 -8.28 25.84 -4.44
C SER A 237 -8.62 27.27 -4.05
N LYS A 238 -9.68 27.41 -3.27
CA LYS A 238 -10.08 28.67 -2.66
C LYS A 238 -10.09 28.50 -1.14
N GLU A 239 -9.84 29.59 -0.44
CA GLU A 239 -10.05 29.61 1.02
C GLU A 239 -11.48 29.22 1.38
N GLY A 240 -11.63 28.48 2.45
CA GLY A 240 -12.90 28.03 2.98
C GLY A 240 -12.98 28.15 4.49
N ASP A 241 -14.14 27.85 5.06
CA ASP A 241 -14.41 28.03 6.48
C ASP A 241 -14.12 26.75 7.27
N VAL A 242 -13.49 26.94 8.44
CA VAL A 242 -13.39 25.91 9.48
C VAL A 242 -14.57 26.07 10.42
N LEU A 243 -15.39 25.05 10.53
CA LEU A 243 -16.57 25.01 11.39
C LEU A 243 -16.30 24.19 12.65
N ASN A 244 -16.96 24.55 13.74
CA ASN A 244 -17.09 23.66 14.91
C ASN A 244 -18.27 22.68 14.69
N THR A 245 -18.49 21.76 15.63
CA THR A 245 -19.59 20.78 15.60
C THR A 245 -20.98 21.41 15.67
N LYS A 246 -21.10 22.69 16.04
CA LYS A 246 -22.36 23.45 16.04
C LYS A 246 -22.62 24.18 14.72
N GLY A 247 -21.67 24.08 13.75
CA GLY A 247 -21.75 24.78 12.48
C GLY A 247 -21.31 26.25 12.51
N GLU A 248 -20.69 26.70 13.60
CA GLU A 248 -20.17 28.07 13.72
C GLU A 248 -18.79 28.16 13.06
N VAL A 249 -18.53 29.26 12.36
CA VAL A 249 -17.21 29.53 11.74
C VAL A 249 -16.22 29.90 12.85
N ILE A 250 -15.16 29.10 12.97
CA ILE A 250 -14.11 29.28 13.98
C ILE A 250 -12.73 29.50 13.37
N GLY A 251 -12.59 29.45 12.04
CA GLY A 251 -11.31 29.59 11.39
C GLY A 251 -11.38 29.55 9.87
N ARG A 252 -10.21 29.42 9.23
CA ARG A 252 -10.04 29.39 7.78
C ARG A 252 -9.10 28.25 7.37
N HIS A 253 -9.29 27.78 6.15
CA HIS A 253 -8.41 26.80 5.49
C HIS A 253 -8.28 27.08 4.00
N ASP A 254 -7.28 26.55 3.35
CA ASP A 254 -6.96 26.83 1.95
C ASP A 254 -7.53 25.82 0.93
N GLY A 255 -8.62 25.17 1.27
CA GLY A 255 -9.41 24.28 0.41
C GLY A 255 -9.73 22.94 1.07
N ALA A 256 -11.02 22.62 1.21
CA ALA A 256 -11.51 21.41 1.88
C ALA A 256 -11.00 20.11 1.23
N ILE A 257 -10.69 20.13 -0.05
CA ILE A 257 -10.17 18.97 -0.81
C ILE A 257 -8.81 18.47 -0.30
N PHE A 258 -8.00 19.36 0.30
CA PHE A 258 -6.67 18.99 0.81
C PHE A 258 -6.69 18.33 2.18
N TYR A 259 -7.87 18.24 2.81
CA TYR A 259 -7.99 17.72 4.17
C TYR A 259 -8.53 16.30 4.20
N THR A 260 -7.98 15.54 5.14
CA THR A 260 -8.38 14.15 5.41
C THR A 260 -9.05 14.07 6.78
N ILE A 261 -10.09 13.25 6.91
CA ILE A 261 -10.72 12.97 8.20
C ILE A 261 -9.67 12.46 9.19
N GLY A 262 -9.61 13.08 10.38
CA GLY A 262 -8.62 12.83 11.42
C GLY A 262 -7.33 13.65 11.30
N GLN A 263 -7.19 14.54 10.32
CA GLN A 263 -6.05 15.45 10.18
C GLN A 263 -6.08 16.54 11.29
N ARG A 264 -4.89 16.86 11.83
CA ARG A 264 -4.75 17.77 12.98
C ARG A 264 -4.06 19.11 12.65
N HIS A 265 -3.61 19.28 11.42
CA HIS A 265 -2.76 20.41 11.02
C HIS A 265 -3.20 20.99 9.66
N GLY A 266 -2.76 22.20 9.38
CA GLY A 266 -2.91 22.84 8.08
C GLY A 266 -4.16 23.71 7.95
N PHE A 267 -4.89 23.95 9.03
CA PHE A 267 -5.98 24.92 9.12
C PHE A 267 -5.78 25.86 10.31
N ASP A 268 -6.30 27.08 10.21
CA ASP A 268 -6.20 28.09 11.25
C ASP A 268 -7.51 28.18 12.02
N VAL A 269 -7.41 28.15 13.37
CA VAL A 269 -8.54 28.36 14.29
C VAL A 269 -8.35 29.68 15.02
N ILE A 270 -9.24 30.64 14.76
CA ILE A 270 -9.16 32.02 15.27
C ILE A 270 -9.58 32.10 16.72
N LYS A 271 -10.51 31.25 17.15
CA LYS A 271 -11.03 31.20 18.52
C LYS A 271 -10.57 29.94 19.23
N LYS A 272 -9.38 29.94 19.81
CA LYS A 272 -8.99 28.95 20.82
C LYS A 272 -9.28 29.50 22.20
N SER A 273 -10.09 28.81 23.02
CA SER A 273 -10.05 28.97 24.47
C SER A 273 -8.72 28.44 24.99
N SER A 274 -8.17 29.01 26.04
CA SER A 274 -6.90 28.55 26.63
C SER A 274 -6.91 27.08 27.12
N GLU A 275 -8.07 26.45 27.14
CA GLU A 275 -8.32 25.08 27.59
C GLU A 275 -8.58 24.07 26.43
N SER A 276 -8.70 24.55 25.16
CA SER A 276 -8.99 23.67 24.04
C SER A 276 -7.77 22.83 23.65
N GLY A 277 -7.94 21.51 23.62
CA GLY A 277 -6.98 20.53 23.14
C GLY A 277 -6.67 20.68 21.65
N ALA A 278 -5.96 19.71 21.06
CA ALA A 278 -5.73 19.68 19.62
C ALA A 278 -7.04 19.34 18.89
N SER A 279 -7.43 20.19 17.95
CA SER A 279 -8.60 19.97 17.08
C SER A 279 -8.23 19.06 15.91
N PHE A 280 -9.17 18.23 15.43
CA PHE A 280 -9.00 17.38 14.26
C PHE A 280 -10.22 17.41 13.34
N VAL A 281 -9.99 17.20 12.06
CA VAL A 281 -11.05 17.20 11.04
C VAL A 281 -11.94 15.97 11.23
N VAL A 282 -13.23 16.19 11.45
CA VAL A 282 -14.23 15.13 11.62
C VAL A 282 -15.14 14.99 10.40
N SER A 283 -15.32 16.08 9.63
CA SER A 283 -16.14 16.10 8.42
C SER A 283 -15.61 17.13 7.44
N LYS A 284 -15.92 16.96 6.17
CA LYS A 284 -15.67 17.94 5.10
C LYS A 284 -16.82 17.99 4.11
N ASP A 285 -17.13 19.18 3.63
CA ASP A 285 -18.09 19.42 2.54
C ASP A 285 -17.34 20.11 1.39
N ILE A 286 -17.19 19.39 0.30
CA ILE A 286 -16.41 19.88 -0.87
C ILE A 286 -17.18 20.97 -1.62
N GLU A 287 -18.51 20.82 -1.73
CA GLU A 287 -19.35 21.78 -2.46
C GLU A 287 -19.40 23.14 -1.74
N LYS A 288 -19.54 23.13 -0.42
CA LYS A 288 -19.51 24.34 0.41
C LYS A 288 -18.10 24.81 0.72
N ASN A 289 -17.09 24.02 0.38
CA ASN A 289 -15.69 24.26 0.71
C ASN A 289 -15.48 24.51 2.21
N THR A 290 -16.02 23.63 3.07
CA THR A 290 -15.90 23.72 4.54
C THR A 290 -15.31 22.45 5.13
N ILE A 291 -14.59 22.58 6.25
CA ILE A 291 -14.21 21.46 7.11
C ILE A 291 -14.82 21.68 8.48
N THR A 292 -15.27 20.59 9.12
CA THR A 292 -15.70 20.61 10.52
C THR A 292 -14.61 20.00 11.39
N VAL A 293 -14.26 20.67 12.47
CA VAL A 293 -13.25 20.20 13.41
C VAL A 293 -13.85 20.00 14.81
N GLU A 294 -13.27 19.07 15.55
CA GLU A 294 -13.65 18.73 16.92
C GLU A 294 -12.41 18.64 17.80
N ASP A 295 -12.55 19.01 19.08
CA ASP A 295 -11.46 18.96 20.05
C ASP A 295 -11.35 17.55 20.67
N ARG A 296 -10.14 17.15 21.06
CA ARG A 296 -9.80 15.81 21.53
C ARG A 296 -10.58 15.31 22.76
N GLU A 297 -11.09 16.21 23.59
CA GLU A 297 -11.90 15.84 24.77
C GLU A 297 -13.23 15.20 24.40
N SER A 298 -13.74 15.45 23.20
CA SER A 298 -14.97 14.85 22.68
C SER A 298 -14.77 13.49 22.01
N GLU A 299 -13.54 12.94 21.91
CA GLU A 299 -13.24 11.61 21.34
C GLU A 299 -14.07 10.47 21.98
N ARG A 300 -14.69 10.69 23.13
CA ARG A 300 -15.63 9.74 23.74
C ARG A 300 -17.03 9.79 23.13
N ASN A 301 -17.32 10.77 22.29
CA ASN A 301 -18.60 10.88 21.60
C ASN A 301 -18.53 10.21 20.23
N THR A 302 -19.31 9.16 20.07
CA THR A 302 -19.43 8.30 18.89
C THR A 302 -20.01 8.99 17.64
N THR A 303 -20.15 10.31 17.61
CA THR A 303 -20.88 11.08 16.58
C THR A 303 -20.27 10.95 15.18
N TYR A 304 -18.94 10.70 15.09
CA TYR A 304 -18.21 10.58 13.82
C TYR A 304 -17.53 9.22 13.64
N SER A 305 -18.10 8.18 14.23
CA SER A 305 -17.70 6.80 14.02
C SER A 305 -18.76 6.03 13.24
N THR A 306 -18.31 5.14 12.37
CA THR A 306 -19.22 4.25 11.64
C THR A 306 -19.03 2.80 12.05
N LYS A 307 -20.12 2.04 12.05
CA LYS A 307 -20.10 0.59 12.22
C LYS A 307 -20.01 -0.16 10.90
N GLU A 308 -20.20 0.52 9.78
CA GLU A 308 -20.22 -0.15 8.49
C GLU A 308 -19.61 0.72 7.41
N ILE A 309 -18.99 0.07 6.43
CA ILE A 309 -18.46 0.68 5.22
C ILE A 309 -18.83 -0.17 4.02
N ILE A 310 -18.87 0.47 2.85
CA ILE A 310 -19.05 -0.20 1.57
C ILE A 310 -17.73 -0.14 0.78
N LEU A 311 -17.32 -1.28 0.25
CA LEU A 311 -16.15 -1.40 -0.60
C LEU A 311 -16.53 -1.57 -2.06
N LYS A 312 -15.77 -0.93 -2.93
CA LYS A 312 -15.75 -1.17 -4.38
C LYS A 312 -14.38 -1.70 -4.81
N ASN A 313 -14.35 -2.25 -6.02
CA ASN A 313 -13.11 -2.75 -6.64
C ASN A 313 -12.35 -3.72 -5.73
N ILE A 314 -13.07 -4.66 -5.10
CA ILE A 314 -12.44 -5.63 -4.22
C ILE A 314 -11.54 -6.58 -5.03
N ASN A 315 -10.41 -6.92 -4.47
CA ASN A 315 -9.52 -7.96 -4.95
C ASN A 315 -9.38 -9.05 -3.88
N PHE A 316 -9.63 -10.29 -4.22
CA PHE A 316 -9.24 -11.43 -3.40
C PHE A 316 -7.95 -12.01 -3.97
N ILE A 317 -6.90 -12.07 -3.15
CA ILE A 317 -5.56 -12.56 -3.57
C ILE A 317 -5.61 -13.98 -4.11
N SER A 318 -6.54 -14.79 -3.58
CA SER A 318 -6.79 -16.15 -4.05
C SER A 318 -7.25 -16.23 -5.52
N GLY A 319 -7.79 -15.14 -6.06
CA GLY A 319 -8.49 -15.15 -7.34
C GLY A 319 -9.89 -15.79 -7.27
N VAL A 320 -10.27 -16.31 -6.10
CA VAL A 320 -11.57 -16.93 -5.86
C VAL A 320 -12.31 -16.13 -4.79
N GLU A 321 -13.56 -15.85 -5.04
CA GLU A 321 -14.43 -15.17 -4.09
C GLU A 321 -14.80 -16.14 -2.95
N PRO A 322 -14.61 -15.76 -1.66
CA PRO A 322 -14.97 -16.60 -0.54
C PRO A 322 -16.50 -16.70 -0.36
N GLY A 323 -16.96 -17.66 0.43
CA GLY A 323 -18.36 -17.73 0.87
C GLY A 323 -18.70 -16.55 1.81
N PHE A 324 -19.94 -16.04 1.70
CA PHE A 324 -20.46 -14.99 2.59
C PHE A 324 -21.64 -15.49 3.44
N PRO A 325 -21.81 -14.99 4.67
CA PRO A 325 -20.99 -13.96 5.35
C PRO A 325 -19.57 -14.43 5.71
N LEU A 326 -18.57 -13.59 5.41
CA LEU A 326 -17.17 -13.87 5.74
C LEU A 326 -16.79 -13.18 7.06
N LYS A 327 -16.38 -13.94 8.06
CA LYS A 327 -15.75 -13.41 9.27
C LYS A 327 -14.28 -13.15 8.97
N ALA A 328 -13.82 -11.94 9.24
CA ALA A 328 -12.45 -11.52 8.95
C ALA A 328 -12.00 -10.43 9.93
N GLN A 329 -10.75 -10.07 9.83
CA GLN A 329 -10.22 -8.86 10.42
C GLN A 329 -9.93 -7.84 9.31
N VAL A 330 -10.02 -6.55 9.59
CA VAL A 330 -9.80 -5.49 8.60
C VAL A 330 -8.92 -4.37 9.13
N ARG A 331 -8.06 -3.83 8.27
CA ARG A 331 -7.37 -2.55 8.46
C ARG A 331 -7.91 -1.53 7.46
N ILE A 332 -8.32 -0.37 7.94
CA ILE A 332 -8.74 0.77 7.10
C ILE A 332 -7.66 1.83 6.99
N ARG A 333 -6.53 1.64 7.68
CA ARG A 333 -5.33 2.49 7.61
C ARG A 333 -4.08 1.64 7.80
N TYR A 334 -3.00 2.07 7.19
CA TYR A 334 -1.68 1.50 7.43
C TYR A 334 -1.28 1.59 8.91
N ARG A 335 -0.76 0.52 9.47
CA ARG A 335 -0.37 0.36 10.89
C ARG A 335 -1.50 0.42 11.91
N GLN A 336 -2.75 0.48 11.48
CA GLN A 336 -3.87 0.30 12.39
C GLN A 336 -3.89 -1.15 12.89
N GLU A 337 -4.29 -1.36 14.14
CA GLU A 337 -4.63 -2.70 14.63
C GLU A 337 -5.79 -3.28 13.83
N LYS A 338 -5.73 -4.58 13.58
CA LYS A 338 -6.80 -5.28 12.86
C LYS A 338 -8.09 -5.27 13.68
N GLN A 339 -9.18 -4.89 13.06
CA GLN A 339 -10.52 -4.82 13.68
C GLN A 339 -11.35 -6.02 13.20
N SER A 340 -12.00 -6.72 14.12
CA SER A 340 -12.92 -7.82 13.78
C SER A 340 -14.12 -7.30 13.03
N CYS A 341 -14.54 -8.03 12.00
CA CYS A 341 -15.68 -7.64 11.17
C CYS A 341 -16.34 -8.84 10.50
N VAL A 342 -17.51 -8.58 9.95
CA VAL A 342 -18.21 -9.47 9.03
C VAL A 342 -18.34 -8.78 7.68
N VAL A 343 -17.94 -9.48 6.62
CA VAL A 343 -18.10 -9.01 5.24
C VAL A 343 -19.33 -9.67 4.63
N LEU A 344 -20.18 -8.85 4.04
CA LEU A 344 -21.38 -9.28 3.31
C LEU A 344 -21.24 -8.88 1.85
N LYS A 345 -21.70 -9.72 0.93
CA LYS A 345 -21.84 -9.36 -0.47
C LYS A 345 -23.21 -8.69 -0.71
N THR A 346 -23.20 -7.54 -1.36
CA THR A 346 -24.43 -6.76 -1.67
C THR A 346 -24.38 -6.36 -3.14
N GLY A 347 -24.90 -7.24 -4.01
CA GLY A 347 -24.77 -7.07 -5.46
C GLY A 347 -23.30 -7.12 -5.90
N GLU A 348 -22.82 -6.07 -6.54
CA GLU A 348 -21.41 -5.94 -6.97
C GLU A 348 -20.51 -5.29 -5.90
N SER A 349 -21.08 -4.87 -4.77
CA SER A 349 -20.36 -4.22 -3.67
C SER A 349 -20.24 -5.14 -2.48
N TYR A 350 -19.36 -4.78 -1.56
CA TYR A 350 -19.14 -5.55 -0.32
C TYR A 350 -19.30 -4.63 0.88
N LYS A 351 -20.15 -5.02 1.80
CA LYS A 351 -20.39 -4.29 3.04
C LYS A 351 -19.57 -4.91 4.16
N ILE A 352 -18.78 -4.11 4.84
CA ILE A 352 -18.09 -4.52 6.05
C ILE A 352 -18.86 -3.99 7.25
N ILE A 353 -19.18 -4.86 8.19
CA ILE A 353 -19.77 -4.53 9.48
C ILE A 353 -18.73 -4.79 10.56
N PHE A 354 -18.28 -3.74 11.24
CA PHE A 354 -17.31 -3.83 12.33
C PHE A 354 -17.98 -4.25 13.64
N ASP A 355 -17.29 -5.05 14.44
CA ASP A 355 -17.75 -5.39 15.80
C ASP A 355 -17.81 -4.13 16.70
N ALA A 356 -16.84 -3.22 16.55
CA ALA A 356 -16.80 -1.93 17.24
C ALA A 356 -16.76 -0.76 16.24
N PRO A 357 -17.40 0.39 16.54
CA PRO A 357 -17.39 1.55 15.65
C PRO A 357 -15.97 2.02 15.35
N GLN A 358 -15.73 2.43 14.10
CA GLN A 358 -14.43 2.90 13.61
C GLN A 358 -14.47 4.41 13.35
N SER A 359 -13.50 5.13 13.92
CA SER A 359 -13.31 6.56 13.68
C SER A 359 -12.32 6.81 12.55
N GLY A 360 -12.49 7.95 11.86
CA GLY A 360 -11.55 8.41 10.86
C GLY A 360 -11.54 7.56 9.60
N VAL A 361 -12.65 6.95 9.26
CA VAL A 361 -12.85 6.30 7.96
C VAL A 361 -12.80 7.37 6.87
N ALA A 362 -12.00 7.12 5.82
CA ALA A 362 -11.86 8.07 4.71
C ALA A 362 -12.22 7.38 3.39
N ILE A 363 -13.15 7.98 2.65
CA ILE A 363 -13.54 7.53 1.30
C ILE A 363 -12.32 7.64 0.36
N GLY A 364 -12.09 6.60 -0.45
CA GLY A 364 -10.94 6.48 -1.32
C GLY A 364 -9.76 5.72 -0.72
N GLN A 365 -9.71 5.56 0.62
CA GLN A 365 -8.70 4.72 1.28
C GLN A 365 -8.99 3.22 1.07
N SER A 366 -7.97 2.40 1.31
CA SER A 366 -8.09 0.96 1.22
C SER A 366 -8.58 0.35 2.53
N ALA A 367 -9.49 -0.61 2.45
CA ALA A 367 -9.79 -1.55 3.53
C ALA A 367 -9.25 -2.93 3.15
N VAL A 368 -8.34 -3.46 3.96
CA VAL A 368 -7.60 -4.69 3.69
C VAL A 368 -8.01 -5.76 4.68
N LEU A 369 -8.42 -6.91 4.15
CA LEU A 369 -8.98 -8.04 4.89
C LEU A 369 -7.88 -9.04 5.26
N TYR A 370 -7.98 -9.59 6.46
CA TYR A 370 -7.05 -10.57 7.01
C TYR A 370 -7.79 -11.73 7.68
N ASP A 371 -7.15 -12.90 7.62
CA ASP A 371 -7.43 -14.04 8.49
C ASP A 371 -6.14 -14.38 9.25
N GLY A 372 -6.09 -14.05 10.54
CA GLY A 372 -4.85 -14.09 11.29
C GLY A 372 -3.76 -13.25 10.62
N GLU A 373 -2.66 -13.88 10.20
CA GLU A 373 -1.55 -13.21 9.48
C GLU A 373 -1.73 -13.19 7.95
N ILE A 374 -2.73 -13.91 7.42
CA ILE A 374 -2.95 -14.04 5.99
C ILE A 374 -3.71 -12.82 5.46
N CYS A 375 -3.15 -12.12 4.48
CA CYS A 375 -3.83 -11.07 3.75
C CYS A 375 -4.76 -11.70 2.70
N LEU A 376 -6.07 -11.59 2.90
CA LEU A 376 -7.08 -12.15 2.00
C LEU A 376 -7.29 -11.32 0.75
N GLY A 377 -7.02 -10.02 0.83
CA GLY A 377 -7.31 -9.04 -0.20
C GLY A 377 -7.87 -7.76 0.37
N GLY A 378 -8.68 -7.03 -0.38
CA GLY A 378 -9.26 -5.77 0.08
C GLY A 378 -9.90 -4.98 -1.05
N GLY A 379 -10.41 -3.81 -0.71
CA GLY A 379 -11.06 -2.91 -1.67
C GLY A 379 -10.91 -1.45 -1.29
N ILE A 380 -11.49 -0.58 -2.10
CA ILE A 380 -11.51 0.86 -1.87
C ILE A 380 -12.79 1.22 -1.12
N ILE A 381 -12.69 1.99 -0.05
CA ILE A 381 -13.82 2.52 0.72
C ILE A 381 -14.55 3.53 -0.15
N ASP A 382 -15.83 3.28 -0.42
CA ASP A 382 -16.68 4.12 -1.27
C ASP A 382 -17.71 4.90 -0.46
N VAL A 383 -18.29 4.25 0.56
CA VAL A 383 -19.25 4.85 1.49
C VAL A 383 -18.88 4.45 2.90
N ALA A 384 -19.08 5.37 3.84
CA ALA A 384 -18.76 5.22 5.25
C ALA A 384 -19.87 5.78 6.15
#